data_71684eba1e00529bac1f3309180dc6eb
#
_entry.id   71684eba1e00529bac1f3309180dc6eb
#
_cell.length_a   1.000
_cell.length_b   1.000
_cell.length_c   1.000
_cell.angle_alpha   90.00
_cell.angle_beta   90.00
_cell.angle_gamma   90.00
#
_symmetry.space_group_name_H-M   'P 1'
#
loop_
_entity.id
_entity.type
_entity.pdbx_description
1 polymer ?
#
loop_
_entity_poly.entity_id
_entity_poly.type
_entity_poly.pdbx_seq_one_letter_code
_entity_poly.pdbx_strand_id
1 'polypeptide(L)'
;MIEHFIEQTIPYDGTQLSSLWAFRNFGFQGDSIVCFRGPCRVELPQMVDLEDVRKDAPIYSNDMLHFIIEHFSLDLEKTIIRQRLLMAVIKDVVEHETGANLCRCGDDLYLGGLKLSVSIATLTPVSTMIHTGLNVSSKDTPVPAVGLADLGLVGGEVAGLGRS
;
A
#
# COMPACT_ATOMS: atom_id res chain seq x y z
N MET A 1 -18.10 -3.36 -0.43
CA MET A 1 -16.74 -3.56 -0.98
C MET A 1 -16.34 -4.99 -0.68
N ILE A 2 -15.72 -5.69 -1.63
CA ILE A 2 -15.27 -7.09 -1.45
C ILE A 2 -13.88 -7.04 -0.83
N GLU A 3 -13.66 -7.84 0.21
CA GLU A 3 -12.39 -7.92 0.94
C GLU A 3 -11.74 -9.27 0.69
N HIS A 4 -10.42 -9.27 0.45
CA HIS A 4 -9.69 -10.51 0.21
C HIS A 4 -8.24 -10.39 0.68
N PHE A 5 -7.79 -11.39 1.43
CA PHE A 5 -6.39 -11.54 1.83
C PHE A 5 -5.76 -12.73 1.08
N ILE A 6 -4.67 -12.48 0.34
CA ILE A 6 -3.92 -13.52 -0.37
C ILE A 6 -2.89 -14.10 0.59
N GLU A 7 -2.99 -15.39 0.89
CA GLU A 7 -2.09 -16.09 1.83
C GLU A 7 -0.67 -16.28 1.25
N GLN A 8 -0.57 -16.39 -0.08
CA GLN A 8 0.71 -16.56 -0.74
C GLN A 8 1.46 -15.24 -0.80
N THR A 9 2.78 -15.30 -0.63
CA THR A 9 3.67 -14.17 -0.91
C THR A 9 3.72 -13.91 -2.41
N ILE A 10 3.33 -12.71 -2.83
CA ILE A 10 3.40 -12.28 -4.22
C ILE A 10 4.14 -10.95 -4.34
N PRO A 11 4.95 -10.73 -5.40
CA PRO A 11 5.63 -9.48 -5.61
C PRO A 11 4.66 -8.39 -6.08
N TYR A 12 4.90 -7.17 -5.64
CA TYR A 12 4.28 -5.97 -6.20
C TYR A 12 5.27 -5.25 -7.12
N ASP A 13 4.88 -5.02 -8.36
CA ASP A 13 5.70 -4.36 -9.39
C ASP A 13 4.99 -3.18 -10.09
N GLY A 14 3.78 -2.83 -9.63
CA GLY A 14 2.95 -1.78 -10.20
C GLY A 14 1.94 -2.25 -11.24
N THR A 15 2.10 -3.44 -11.80
CA THR A 15 1.14 -4.00 -12.79
C THR A 15 -0.23 -4.29 -12.18
N GLN A 16 -0.30 -4.42 -10.87
CA GLN A 16 -1.55 -4.57 -10.10
C GLN A 16 -2.45 -3.33 -10.19
N LEU A 17 -1.90 -2.15 -10.45
CA LEU A 17 -2.68 -0.93 -10.68
C LEU A 17 -3.21 -0.85 -12.13
N SER A 18 -3.95 -1.86 -12.52
CA SER A 18 -4.58 -1.98 -13.83
C SER A 18 -6.06 -2.26 -13.71
N SER A 19 -6.84 -1.75 -14.68
CA SER A 19 -8.30 -1.94 -14.72
C SER A 19 -8.70 -3.39 -14.50
N LEU A 20 -9.67 -3.63 -13.61
CA LEU A 20 -10.26 -4.94 -13.37
C LEU A 20 -9.26 -5.97 -12.82
N TRP A 21 -8.20 -5.52 -12.14
CA TRP A 21 -7.18 -6.45 -11.63
C TRP A 21 -7.78 -7.51 -10.68
N ALA A 22 -8.60 -7.10 -9.72
CA ALA A 22 -9.25 -8.03 -8.79
C ALA A 22 -10.26 -8.95 -9.48
N PHE A 23 -10.97 -8.45 -10.50
CA PHE A 23 -11.87 -9.29 -11.31
C PHE A 23 -11.11 -10.35 -12.11
N ARG A 24 -10.02 -9.97 -12.79
CA ARG A 24 -9.23 -10.90 -13.61
C ARG A 24 -8.57 -12.01 -12.81
N ASN A 25 -8.15 -11.71 -11.58
CA ASN A 25 -7.40 -12.67 -10.75
C ASN A 25 -8.31 -13.48 -9.82
N PHE A 26 -9.43 -12.91 -9.36
CA PHE A 26 -10.28 -13.52 -8.31
C PHE A 26 -11.76 -13.57 -8.68
N GLY A 27 -12.17 -13.02 -9.82
CA GLY A 27 -13.57 -12.98 -10.25
C GLY A 27 -14.44 -11.98 -9.48
N PHE A 28 -13.85 -11.02 -8.76
CA PHE A 28 -14.62 -10.06 -7.96
C PHE A 28 -15.32 -9.04 -8.85
N GLN A 29 -16.64 -8.90 -8.65
CA GLN A 29 -17.49 -7.96 -9.38
C GLN A 29 -17.88 -6.80 -8.45
N GLY A 30 -17.27 -5.65 -8.66
CA GLY A 30 -17.50 -4.44 -7.87
C GLY A 30 -16.28 -3.96 -7.11
N ASP A 31 -16.50 -2.93 -6.29
CA ASP A 31 -15.45 -2.33 -5.46
C ASP A 31 -14.79 -3.38 -4.56
N SER A 32 -13.46 -3.39 -4.53
CA SER A 32 -12.71 -4.39 -3.80
C SER A 32 -11.48 -3.82 -3.10
N ILE A 33 -11.06 -4.49 -2.04
CA ILE A 33 -9.77 -4.34 -1.38
C ILE A 33 -9.09 -5.70 -1.32
N VAL A 34 -7.89 -5.80 -1.88
CA VAL A 34 -7.08 -7.02 -1.85
C VAL A 34 -5.79 -6.72 -1.10
N CYS A 35 -5.52 -7.50 -0.08
CA CYS A 35 -4.32 -7.39 0.73
C CYS A 35 -3.41 -8.61 0.51
N PHE A 36 -2.10 -8.39 0.45
CA PHE A 36 -1.10 -9.44 0.34
C PHE A 36 0.26 -8.97 0.85
N ARG A 37 1.14 -9.93 1.14
CA ARG A 37 2.50 -9.68 1.56
C ARG A 37 3.48 -10.07 0.46
N GLY A 38 4.55 -9.30 0.28
CA GLY A 38 5.62 -9.62 -0.65
C GLY A 38 6.58 -8.48 -0.89
N PRO A 39 7.64 -8.73 -1.68
CA PRO A 39 8.57 -7.69 -2.07
C PRO A 39 7.91 -6.64 -2.95
N CYS A 40 8.42 -5.42 -2.84
CA CYS A 40 8.03 -4.30 -3.70
C CYS A 40 9.21 -3.92 -4.59
N ARG A 41 8.98 -3.88 -5.89
CA ARG A 41 9.93 -3.36 -6.86
C ARG A 41 9.18 -2.73 -8.03
N VAL A 42 9.13 -1.40 -8.03
CA VAL A 42 8.50 -0.63 -9.11
C VAL A 42 9.60 0.03 -9.93
N GLU A 43 9.72 -0.39 -11.17
CA GLU A 43 10.63 0.21 -12.17
C GLU A 43 10.03 1.51 -12.71
N LEU A 44 10.89 2.41 -13.19
CA LEU A 44 10.48 3.72 -13.70
C LEU A 44 9.32 3.69 -14.71
N PRO A 45 9.25 2.75 -15.68
CA PRO A 45 8.13 2.68 -16.62
C PRO A 45 6.76 2.42 -16.00
N GLN A 46 6.69 1.83 -14.80
CA GLN A 46 5.47 1.54 -14.06
C GLN A 46 5.12 2.58 -13.01
N MET A 47 5.97 3.59 -12.82
CA MET A 47 5.71 4.66 -11.85
C MET A 47 4.59 5.59 -12.33
N VAL A 48 3.65 5.88 -11.43
CA VAL A 48 2.52 6.78 -11.67
C VAL A 48 2.81 8.17 -11.12
N ASP A 49 3.60 8.28 -10.06
CA ASP A 49 3.96 9.56 -9.45
C ASP A 49 5.06 10.27 -10.25
N LEU A 50 4.73 11.46 -10.77
CA LEU A 50 5.67 12.27 -11.56
C LEU A 50 6.85 12.80 -10.74
N GLU A 51 6.70 12.97 -9.43
CA GLU A 51 7.82 13.38 -8.57
C GLU A 51 8.85 12.27 -8.45
N ASP A 52 8.40 11.02 -8.25
CA ASP A 52 9.29 9.86 -8.16
C ASP A 52 9.98 9.59 -9.50
N VAL A 53 9.26 9.73 -10.61
CA VAL A 53 9.84 9.64 -11.96
C VAL A 53 10.92 10.69 -12.18
N ARG A 54 10.69 11.94 -11.76
CA ARG A 54 11.65 13.04 -11.91
C ARG A 54 12.89 12.89 -11.04
N LYS A 55 12.76 12.25 -9.88
CA LYS A 55 13.86 11.97 -8.95
C LYS A 55 14.67 10.74 -9.34
N ASP A 56 14.24 10.00 -10.37
CA ASP A 56 14.83 8.72 -10.79
C ASP A 56 14.98 7.75 -9.60
N ALA A 57 13.99 7.77 -8.69
CA ALA A 57 14.02 7.02 -7.45
C ALA A 57 13.14 5.77 -7.57
N PRO A 58 13.73 4.56 -7.69
CA PRO A 58 12.95 3.33 -7.69
C PRO A 58 12.28 3.12 -6.32
N ILE A 59 11.05 2.59 -6.34
CA ILE A 59 10.39 2.13 -5.13
C ILE A 59 10.80 0.68 -4.90
N TYR A 60 11.49 0.43 -3.78
CA TYR A 60 12.01 -0.89 -3.46
C TYR A 60 11.85 -1.20 -1.97
N SER A 61 11.41 -2.41 -1.68
CA SER A 61 11.43 -3.01 -0.34
C SER A 61 11.44 -4.52 -0.44
N ASN A 62 12.19 -5.18 0.43
CA ASN A 62 12.27 -6.64 0.44
C ASN A 62 10.99 -7.31 0.91
N ASP A 63 10.19 -6.63 1.73
CA ASP A 63 9.00 -7.21 2.34
C ASP A 63 8.04 -6.11 2.77
N MET A 64 6.86 -6.10 2.16
CA MET A 64 5.79 -5.14 2.43
C MET A 64 4.45 -5.85 2.58
N LEU A 65 3.56 -5.23 3.33
CA LEU A 65 2.13 -5.52 3.32
C LEU A 65 1.46 -4.56 2.34
N HIS A 66 0.88 -5.09 1.28
CA HIS A 66 0.27 -4.33 0.21
C HIS A 66 -1.26 -4.34 0.29
N PHE A 67 -1.87 -3.21 -0.05
CA PHE A 67 -3.31 -3.05 -0.23
C PHE A 67 -3.55 -2.51 -1.64
N ILE A 68 -4.33 -3.24 -2.44
CA ILE A 68 -4.81 -2.82 -3.75
C ILE A 68 -6.31 -2.59 -3.63
N ILE A 69 -6.73 -1.36 -3.82
CA ILE A 69 -8.15 -0.97 -3.76
C ILE A 69 -8.58 -0.54 -5.15
N GLU A 70 -9.71 -1.06 -5.61
CA GLU A 70 -10.35 -0.65 -6.85
C GLU A 70 -11.77 -0.18 -6.58
N HIS A 71 -12.10 1.04 -7.02
CA HIS A 71 -13.44 1.60 -6.99
C HIS A 71 -13.92 1.87 -8.41
N PHE A 72 -15.09 1.35 -8.77
CA PHE A 72 -15.69 1.59 -10.07
C PHE A 72 -16.36 2.96 -10.13
N SER A 73 -15.54 3.97 -10.05
CA SER A 73 -15.82 5.39 -10.13
C SER A 73 -14.64 6.07 -10.82
N LEU A 74 -14.88 7.11 -11.59
CA LEU A 74 -13.83 7.87 -12.27
C LEU A 74 -13.52 9.21 -11.58
N ASP A 75 -13.89 9.33 -10.30
CA ASP A 75 -13.65 10.51 -9.47
C ASP A 75 -12.32 10.38 -8.73
N LEU A 76 -11.27 10.95 -9.31
CA LEU A 76 -9.92 10.90 -8.73
C LEU A 76 -9.82 11.72 -7.44
N GLU A 77 -10.49 12.87 -7.35
CA GLU A 77 -10.48 13.69 -6.13
C GLU A 77 -11.06 12.92 -4.94
N LYS A 78 -12.21 12.27 -5.14
CA LYS A 78 -12.81 11.39 -4.14
C LYS A 78 -11.90 10.23 -3.76
N THR A 79 -11.17 9.68 -4.73
CA THR A 79 -10.23 8.58 -4.49
C THR A 79 -9.02 9.04 -3.67
N ILE A 80 -8.52 10.24 -3.90
CA ILE A 80 -7.47 10.85 -3.07
C ILE A 80 -7.95 11.05 -1.63
N ILE A 81 -9.19 11.48 -1.43
CA ILE A 81 -9.79 11.61 -0.09
C ILE A 81 -9.89 10.22 0.59
N ARG A 82 -10.31 9.20 -0.15
CA ARG A 82 -10.35 7.80 0.35
C ARG A 82 -8.96 7.27 0.69
N GLN A 83 -7.95 7.60 -0.11
CA GLN A 83 -6.56 7.28 0.19
C GLN A 83 -6.12 7.92 1.52
N ARG A 84 -6.41 9.19 1.75
CA ARG A 84 -6.08 9.88 3.00
C ARG A 84 -6.80 9.27 4.21
N LEU A 85 -8.07 8.90 4.02
CA LEU A 85 -8.85 8.21 5.07
C LEU A 85 -8.24 6.82 5.37
N LEU A 86 -7.89 6.05 4.34
CA LEU A 86 -7.22 4.76 4.51
C LEU A 86 -5.94 4.91 5.32
N MET A 87 -5.11 5.90 5.01
CA MET A 87 -3.86 6.13 5.74
C MET A 87 -4.11 6.53 7.21
N ALA A 88 -5.19 7.25 7.50
CA ALA A 88 -5.57 7.56 8.87
C ALA A 88 -6.03 6.29 9.62
N VAL A 89 -6.84 5.45 8.99
CA VAL A 89 -7.29 4.17 9.58
C VAL A 89 -6.09 3.25 9.84
N ILE A 90 -5.20 3.09 8.86
CA ILE A 90 -3.98 2.27 9.03
C ILE A 90 -3.13 2.79 10.19
N LYS A 91 -2.97 4.12 10.29
CA LYS A 91 -2.25 4.73 11.42
C LYS A 91 -2.87 4.32 12.75
N ASP A 92 -4.18 4.50 12.90
CA ASP A 92 -4.88 4.20 14.15
C ASP A 92 -4.75 2.71 14.53
N VAL A 93 -4.88 1.81 13.55
CA VAL A 93 -4.73 0.36 13.78
C VAL A 93 -3.29 0.01 14.19
N VAL A 94 -2.29 0.50 13.48
CA VAL A 94 -0.87 0.23 13.82
C VAL A 94 -0.52 0.80 15.18
N GLU A 95 -0.95 2.00 15.51
CA GLU A 95 -0.73 2.59 16.85
C GLU A 95 -1.40 1.78 17.96
N HIS A 96 -2.62 1.30 17.71
CA HIS A 96 -3.34 0.45 18.66
C HIS A 96 -2.59 -0.86 18.95
N GLU A 97 -2.11 -1.52 17.89
CA GLU A 97 -1.44 -2.82 18.00
C GLU A 97 0.00 -2.72 18.56
N THR A 98 0.69 -1.61 18.31
CA THR A 98 2.12 -1.49 18.63
C THR A 98 2.43 -0.54 19.78
N GLY A 99 1.51 0.36 20.13
CA GLY A 99 1.78 1.48 21.03
C GLY A 99 2.71 2.56 20.44
N ALA A 100 3.09 2.45 19.17
CA ALA A 100 3.89 3.46 18.48
C ALA A 100 3.11 4.76 18.31
N ASN A 101 3.82 5.87 18.16
CA ASN A 101 3.22 7.17 17.86
C ASN A 101 3.65 7.59 16.45
N LEU A 102 2.80 7.35 15.47
CA LEU A 102 3.07 7.62 14.06
C LEU A 102 2.67 9.05 13.69
N CYS A 103 3.43 9.63 12.78
CA CYS A 103 3.08 10.89 12.12
C CYS A 103 2.58 10.61 10.71
N ARG A 104 1.45 11.21 10.32
CA ARG A 104 0.96 11.19 8.94
C ARG A 104 1.31 12.51 8.25
N CYS A 105 2.00 12.42 7.12
CA CYS A 105 2.30 13.57 6.26
C CYS A 105 1.76 13.25 4.86
N GLY A 106 0.67 13.92 4.50
CA GLY A 106 -0.01 13.62 3.24
C GLY A 106 -0.59 12.21 3.22
N ASP A 107 -0.11 11.37 2.30
CA ASP A 107 -0.46 9.97 2.09
C ASP A 107 0.59 9.00 2.65
N ASP A 108 1.56 9.48 3.40
CA ASP A 108 2.60 8.67 4.00
C ASP A 108 2.57 8.68 5.53
N LEU A 109 3.02 7.56 6.11
CA LEU A 109 3.21 7.37 7.54
C LEU A 109 4.70 7.33 7.89
N TYR A 110 5.03 7.92 9.02
CA TYR A 110 6.40 8.04 9.54
C TYR A 110 6.47 7.72 11.03
N LEU A 111 7.59 7.17 11.46
CA LEU A 111 7.98 7.06 12.87
C LEU A 111 9.34 7.75 13.06
N GLY A 112 9.37 8.84 13.86
CA GLY A 112 10.61 9.55 14.14
C GLY A 112 11.36 10.03 12.88
N GLY A 113 10.64 10.42 11.82
CA GLY A 113 11.21 10.82 10.54
C GLY A 113 11.56 9.66 9.58
N LEU A 114 11.42 8.40 10.01
CA LEU A 114 11.60 7.22 9.18
C LEU A 114 10.31 6.84 8.46
N LYS A 115 10.38 6.59 7.16
CA LYS A 115 9.22 6.28 6.33
C LYS A 115 8.73 4.84 6.56
N LEU A 116 7.43 4.68 6.89
CA LEU A 116 6.79 3.38 7.08
C LEU A 116 6.04 2.92 5.84
N SER A 117 5.51 3.84 5.04
CA SER A 117 4.57 3.53 3.97
C SER A 117 4.93 4.15 2.63
N VAL A 118 4.35 3.60 1.58
CA VAL A 118 4.20 4.22 0.26
C VAL A 118 2.73 4.16 -0.14
N SER A 119 2.23 5.17 -0.86
CA SER A 119 0.84 5.17 -1.32
C SER A 119 0.68 5.98 -2.60
N ILE A 120 -0.21 5.53 -3.48
CA ILE A 120 -0.58 6.21 -4.72
C ILE A 120 -2.06 6.01 -5.03
N ALA A 121 -2.71 7.05 -5.53
CA ALA A 121 -4.05 7.00 -6.10
C ALA A 121 -3.98 7.32 -7.59
N THR A 122 -4.67 6.56 -8.41
CA THR A 122 -4.62 6.71 -9.86
C THR A 122 -5.96 6.42 -10.54
N LEU A 123 -6.10 6.88 -11.79
CA LEU A 123 -7.22 6.56 -12.69
C LEU A 123 -6.84 5.41 -13.62
N THR A 124 -7.80 4.55 -13.86
CA THR A 124 -7.82 3.63 -15.00
C THR A 124 -8.95 4.03 -15.97
N PRO A 125 -9.06 3.46 -17.16
CA PRO A 125 -10.16 3.76 -18.07
C PRO A 125 -11.57 3.51 -17.51
N VAL A 126 -11.73 2.64 -16.49
CA VAL A 126 -13.03 2.20 -15.97
C VAL A 126 -13.20 2.34 -14.46
N SER A 127 -12.10 2.68 -13.76
CA SER A 127 -12.08 2.70 -12.28
C SER A 127 -11.05 3.68 -11.75
N THR A 128 -11.06 3.90 -10.43
CA THR A 128 -9.94 4.48 -9.70
C THR A 128 -9.31 3.42 -8.81
N MET A 129 -8.01 3.52 -8.62
CA MET A 129 -7.27 2.57 -7.83
C MET A 129 -6.37 3.26 -6.81
N ILE A 130 -6.16 2.58 -5.69
CA ILE A 130 -5.20 2.97 -4.66
C ILE A 130 -4.28 1.77 -4.42
N HIS A 131 -2.98 2.02 -4.42
CA HIS A 131 -2.02 1.13 -3.80
C HIS A 131 -1.51 1.78 -2.53
N THR A 132 -1.44 1.02 -1.47
CA THR A 132 -0.74 1.37 -0.22
C THR A 132 0.13 0.20 0.18
N GLY A 133 1.39 0.47 0.48
CA GLY A 133 2.33 -0.51 1.00
C GLY A 133 2.89 -0.07 2.35
N LEU A 134 2.93 -0.99 3.31
CA LEU A 134 3.60 -0.80 4.59
C LEU A 134 4.86 -1.65 4.61
N ASN A 135 6.01 -1.06 4.93
CA ASN A 135 7.23 -1.83 5.12
C ASN A 135 7.03 -2.84 6.26
N VAL A 136 7.22 -4.12 6.00
CA VAL A 136 7.35 -5.14 7.04
C VAL A 136 8.80 -5.17 7.52
N SER A 137 9.75 -5.11 6.59
CA SER A 137 11.18 -4.97 6.86
C SER A 137 11.68 -3.65 6.30
N SER A 138 12.52 -2.95 7.05
CA SER A 138 13.22 -1.72 6.62
C SER A 138 14.60 -1.99 5.99
N LYS A 139 15.00 -3.25 5.87
CA LYS A 139 16.32 -3.62 5.30
C LYS A 139 16.39 -3.28 3.82
N ASP A 140 17.52 -2.70 3.41
CA ASP A 140 17.85 -2.40 2.01
C ASP A 140 16.87 -1.46 1.30
N THR A 141 16.11 -0.66 2.05
CA THR A 141 15.26 0.37 1.47
C THR A 141 16.09 1.56 0.96
N PRO A 142 15.71 2.20 -0.18
CA PRO A 142 16.50 3.29 -0.78
C PRO A 142 16.45 4.61 0.00
N VAL A 143 15.56 4.71 0.97
CA VAL A 143 15.39 5.89 1.85
C VAL A 143 15.41 5.45 3.32
N PRO A 144 15.70 6.33 4.28
CA PRO A 144 15.56 6.02 5.69
C PRO A 144 14.14 5.56 6.00
N ALA A 145 14.00 4.33 6.48
CA ALA A 145 12.71 3.67 6.65
C ALA A 145 12.61 2.92 7.98
N VAL A 146 11.39 2.65 8.39
CA VAL A 146 11.01 1.77 9.48
C VAL A 146 10.05 0.70 8.95
N GLY A 147 10.08 -0.48 9.50
CA GLY A 147 9.14 -1.57 9.17
C GLY A 147 8.27 -1.97 10.35
N LEU A 148 7.18 -2.67 10.08
CA LEU A 148 6.29 -3.21 11.11
C LEU A 148 7.03 -4.16 12.07
N ALA A 149 8.05 -4.87 11.59
CA ALA A 149 8.91 -5.70 12.44
C ALA A 149 9.70 -4.89 13.48
N ASP A 150 10.12 -3.67 13.14
CA ASP A 150 10.79 -2.76 14.08
C ASP A 150 9.82 -2.26 15.16
N LEU A 151 8.52 -2.30 14.90
CA LEU A 151 7.45 -1.97 15.83
C LEU A 151 6.95 -3.18 16.64
N GLY A 152 7.54 -4.36 16.44
CA GLY A 152 7.21 -5.59 17.14
C GLY A 152 6.17 -6.47 16.47
N LEU A 153 5.64 -6.09 15.30
CA LEU A 153 4.69 -6.92 14.54
C LEU A 153 5.44 -7.89 13.63
N VAL A 154 5.32 -9.18 13.90
CA VAL A 154 6.02 -10.23 13.16
C VAL A 154 5.09 -11.38 12.74
N GLY A 155 5.42 -12.06 11.65
CA GLY A 155 4.73 -13.28 11.23
C GLY A 155 3.23 -13.11 11.01
N GLY A 156 2.43 -13.87 11.77
CA GLY A 156 0.96 -13.89 11.67
C GLY A 156 0.28 -12.57 12.09
N GLU A 157 0.92 -11.74 12.89
CA GLU A 157 0.38 -10.46 13.33
C GLU A 157 0.32 -9.45 12.17
N VAL A 158 1.30 -9.50 11.26
CA VAL A 158 1.29 -8.70 10.02
C VAL A 158 0.11 -9.10 9.13
N ALA A 159 -0.18 -10.40 9.01
CA ALA A 159 -1.34 -10.89 8.27
C ALA A 159 -2.65 -10.48 8.98
N GLY A 160 -2.68 -10.47 10.32
CA GLY A 160 -3.78 -9.96 11.12
C GLY A 160 -4.10 -8.49 10.80
N LEU A 161 -3.08 -7.66 10.71
CA LEU A 161 -3.22 -6.25 10.33
C LEU A 161 -3.87 -6.08 8.95
N GLY A 162 -3.48 -6.91 7.98
CA GLY A 162 -4.05 -6.87 6.63
C GLY A 162 -5.51 -7.34 6.54
N ARG A 163 -6.02 -8.02 7.58
CA ARG A 163 -7.42 -8.48 7.69
C ARG A 163 -8.29 -7.60 8.57
N SER A 164 -7.69 -6.69 9.33
CA SER A 164 -8.37 -5.72 10.19
C SER A 164 -8.92 -4.55 9.40
#